data_d13e3edd0121780a9ab8c59bca84ff2c
#
_entry.id   d13e3edd0121780a9ab8c59bca84ff2c
#
_cell.length_a   1.000
_cell.length_b   1.000
_cell.length_c   1.000
_cell.angle_alpha   90.00
_cell.angle_beta   90.00
_cell.angle_gamma   90.00
#
_symmetry.space_group_name_H-M   'P 1'
#
loop_
_entity.id
_entity.type
_entity.pdbx_description
1 polymer ?
#
loop_
_entity_poly.entity_id
_entity_poly.type
_entity_poly.pdbx_seq_one_letter_code
_entity_poly.pdbx_strand_id
1 'polypeptide(L)'
;PVQLARWGRHFFVTTLAVDSREELMFPALVEYMDSREALRRINNFTVRAVRQQGSSYQSLHDELQQGGRPVPLFSPGEGFHVFWLDGRLMWMKREVQVAASVVEKIAISTFGRDQRPLEALVHAAMTHRIERELNRIAIYVPSPYNNEWTRARLGNNRKLDSVVLKHGQREAILADLTRFFASRERYEALGIPWRRGYLLYGPPGTGKTSLVTALASHLSLNVCVLSLSSPNVTDEKIGNLLASVPGRSVILIEDVDAFFQQRVKADTGVRVSYSGFINALDGVAAHEGSVVFLTTNHPQLIDEAAIRSGRVDFRM
;
A
#
# COMPACT_ATOMS: atom_id res chain seq x y z
N PRO A 1 -44.70 22.79 -22.74
CA PRO A 1 -44.46 22.52 -21.32
C PRO A 1 -43.10 21.85 -21.06
N VAL A 2 -42.66 20.87 -21.86
CA VAL A 2 -41.43 20.12 -21.66
C VAL A 2 -40.16 20.97 -21.81
N GLN A 3 -40.15 21.94 -22.71
CA GLN A 3 -39.00 22.86 -22.90
C GLN A 3 -38.87 23.88 -21.77
N LEU A 4 -39.95 24.39 -21.21
CA LEU A 4 -39.95 25.26 -20.04
C LEU A 4 -39.46 24.54 -18.77
N ALA A 5 -39.81 23.28 -18.60
CA ALA A 5 -39.31 22.46 -17.50
C ALA A 5 -37.80 22.15 -17.64
N ARG A 6 -37.28 21.99 -18.85
CA ARG A 6 -35.84 21.88 -19.13
C ARG A 6 -35.09 23.19 -18.83
N TRP A 7 -35.66 24.34 -19.20
CA TRP A 7 -35.09 25.66 -18.91
C TRP A 7 -35.06 25.96 -17.42
N GLY A 8 -36.14 25.68 -16.68
CA GLY A 8 -36.20 25.84 -15.24
C GLY A 8 -35.17 24.98 -14.49
N ARG A 9 -34.88 23.78 -15.00
CA ARG A 9 -33.86 22.89 -14.43
C ARG A 9 -32.46 23.50 -14.43
N HIS A 10 -32.04 24.18 -15.50
CA HIS A 10 -30.74 24.83 -15.59
C HIS A 10 -30.59 26.03 -14.65
N PHE A 11 -31.68 26.60 -14.17
CA PHE A 11 -31.63 27.78 -13.29
C PHE A 11 -31.64 27.42 -11.79
N PHE A 12 -32.14 26.24 -11.41
CA PHE A 12 -32.32 25.87 -10.00
C PHE A 12 -31.66 24.61 -9.56
N VAL A 13 -30.93 23.94 -10.44
CA VAL A 13 -30.29 22.62 -10.14
C VAL A 13 -28.90 22.61 -10.69
N THR A 14 -27.94 22.30 -9.82
CA THR A 14 -26.56 21.97 -10.20
C THR A 14 -26.40 20.47 -10.23
N THR A 15 -25.77 19.93 -11.28
CA THR A 15 -25.56 18.48 -11.48
C THR A 15 -24.11 18.18 -11.77
N LEU A 16 -23.55 17.22 -11.06
CA LEU A 16 -22.29 16.55 -11.31
C LEU A 16 -22.57 15.21 -12.00
N ALA A 17 -21.92 14.94 -13.13
CA ALA A 17 -22.04 13.67 -13.82
C ALA A 17 -20.67 13.02 -13.97
N VAL A 18 -20.58 11.73 -13.63
CA VAL A 18 -19.36 10.92 -13.75
C VAL A 18 -19.73 9.57 -14.36
N ASP A 19 -18.92 9.06 -15.27
CA ASP A 19 -19.13 7.75 -15.85
C ASP A 19 -18.03 6.75 -15.44
N SER A 20 -18.29 5.44 -15.63
CA SER A 20 -17.40 4.36 -15.18
C SER A 20 -16.08 4.27 -15.95
N ARG A 21 -15.87 5.07 -17.00
CA ARG A 21 -14.59 5.20 -17.71
C ARG A 21 -13.61 6.08 -16.95
N GLU A 22 -14.11 6.88 -16.02
CA GLU A 22 -13.28 7.63 -15.07
C GLU A 22 -12.76 6.69 -13.97
N GLU A 23 -11.58 6.13 -14.20
CA GLU A 23 -10.98 5.08 -13.37
C GLU A 23 -10.72 5.47 -11.92
N LEU A 24 -10.53 6.76 -11.65
CA LEU A 24 -10.24 7.27 -10.31
C LEU A 24 -11.49 7.77 -9.60
N MET A 25 -12.27 8.62 -10.26
CA MET A 25 -13.36 9.36 -9.64
C MET A 25 -14.61 8.52 -9.44
N PHE A 26 -14.98 7.70 -10.44
CA PHE A 26 -16.20 6.90 -10.36
C PHE A 26 -16.13 5.90 -9.17
N PRO A 27 -15.07 5.08 -9.01
CA PRO A 27 -14.96 4.21 -7.86
C PRO A 27 -14.87 4.98 -6.53
N ALA A 28 -14.17 6.14 -6.49
CA ALA A 28 -14.06 6.94 -5.29
C ALA A 28 -15.43 7.43 -4.79
N LEU A 29 -16.28 7.92 -5.71
CA LEU A 29 -17.64 8.34 -5.38
C LEU A 29 -18.48 7.16 -4.88
N VAL A 30 -18.46 6.02 -5.58
CA VAL A 30 -19.22 4.82 -5.18
C VAL A 30 -18.80 4.35 -3.79
N GLU A 31 -17.50 4.24 -3.51
CA GLU A 31 -16.95 3.82 -2.21
C GLU A 31 -17.30 4.81 -1.08
N TYR A 32 -17.19 6.11 -1.36
CA TYR A 32 -17.55 7.15 -0.40
C TYR A 32 -19.04 7.10 -0.05
N MET A 33 -19.89 6.95 -1.05
CA MET A 33 -21.33 6.85 -0.87
C MET A 33 -21.71 5.61 -0.06
N ASP A 34 -21.05 4.46 -0.31
CA ASP A 34 -21.25 3.23 0.47
C ASP A 34 -20.84 3.39 1.94
N SER A 35 -19.80 4.19 2.21
CA SER A 35 -19.33 4.46 3.58
C SER A 35 -20.29 5.30 4.43
N ARG A 36 -21.24 6.03 3.81
CA ARG A 36 -22.14 6.95 4.49
C ARG A 36 -23.48 6.29 4.86
N GLU A 37 -23.84 6.33 6.13
CA GLU A 37 -25.12 5.78 6.64
C GLU A 37 -26.36 6.37 5.94
N ALA A 38 -26.29 7.64 5.55
CA ALA A 38 -27.39 8.32 4.84
C ALA A 38 -27.80 7.59 3.56
N LEU A 39 -26.87 6.89 2.92
CA LEU A 39 -27.07 6.14 1.68
C LEU A 39 -27.41 4.66 1.90
N ARG A 40 -27.22 4.15 3.13
CA ARG A 40 -27.64 2.78 3.49
C ARG A 40 -29.17 2.64 3.64
N ARG A 41 -29.90 3.72 3.70
CA ARG A 41 -31.38 3.73 3.79
C ARG A 41 -32.07 3.75 2.41
N ILE A 42 -31.33 3.46 1.35
CA ILE A 42 -31.86 3.41 -0.02
C ILE A 42 -32.57 2.06 -0.23
N ASN A 43 -33.80 2.12 -0.78
CA ASN A 43 -34.63 0.92 -1.01
C ASN A 43 -34.17 0.04 -2.20
N ASN A 44 -33.33 0.60 -3.08
CA ASN A 44 -32.80 -0.12 -4.26
C ASN A 44 -31.27 -0.10 -4.19
N PHE A 45 -30.65 -1.25 -4.04
CA PHE A 45 -29.20 -1.40 -3.95
C PHE A 45 -28.68 -2.55 -4.81
N THR A 46 -27.46 -2.39 -5.26
CA THR A 46 -26.70 -3.40 -5.99
C THR A 46 -25.57 -3.92 -5.12
N VAL A 47 -25.36 -5.23 -5.12
CA VAL A 47 -24.26 -5.87 -4.41
C VAL A 47 -23.16 -6.24 -5.38
N ARG A 48 -21.93 -5.84 -5.10
CA ARG A 48 -20.73 -6.26 -5.84
C ARG A 48 -19.78 -6.95 -4.88
N ALA A 49 -19.21 -8.08 -5.30
CA ALA A 49 -18.11 -8.68 -4.57
C ALA A 49 -16.81 -7.99 -4.99
N VAL A 50 -16.16 -7.31 -4.03
CA VAL A 50 -14.83 -6.73 -4.23
C VAL A 50 -13.82 -7.75 -3.78
N ARG A 51 -12.95 -8.20 -4.69
CA ARG A 51 -11.80 -9.04 -4.38
C ARG A 51 -10.74 -8.22 -3.69
N GLN A 52 -10.22 -8.71 -2.58
CA GLN A 52 -9.19 -8.00 -1.81
C GLN A 52 -7.80 -8.10 -2.44
N GLN A 53 -7.58 -9.00 -3.38
CA GLN A 53 -6.31 -9.20 -4.06
C GLN A 53 -6.45 -8.95 -5.56
N GLY A 54 -5.61 -8.05 -6.05
CA GLY A 54 -5.69 -7.46 -7.39
C GLY A 54 -5.13 -8.31 -8.53
N SER A 55 -5.52 -9.58 -8.67
CA SER A 55 -5.19 -10.39 -9.84
C SER A 55 -6.46 -10.85 -10.56
N SER A 56 -6.62 -10.41 -11.79
CA SER A 56 -7.75 -10.78 -12.66
C SER A 56 -7.79 -12.26 -13.05
N TYR A 57 -6.73 -13.01 -12.76
CA TYR A 57 -6.52 -14.37 -13.24
C TYR A 57 -6.54 -15.46 -12.16
N GLN A 58 -6.61 -15.08 -10.87
CA GLN A 58 -6.74 -16.09 -9.81
C GLN A 58 -8.18 -16.55 -9.69
N SER A 59 -8.36 -17.87 -9.59
CA SER A 59 -9.69 -18.44 -9.36
C SER A 59 -10.21 -18.05 -7.98
N LEU A 60 -11.51 -17.96 -7.79
CA LEU A 60 -12.13 -17.74 -6.47
C LEU A 60 -11.67 -18.80 -5.46
N HIS A 61 -11.40 -20.01 -5.92
CA HIS A 61 -10.91 -21.12 -5.12
C HIS A 61 -9.53 -20.84 -4.53
N ASP A 62 -8.61 -20.32 -5.33
CA ASP A 62 -7.25 -19.98 -4.88
C ASP A 62 -7.26 -18.83 -3.88
N GLU A 63 -8.14 -17.84 -4.09
CA GLU A 63 -8.35 -16.73 -3.18
C GLU A 63 -8.87 -17.19 -1.81
N LEU A 64 -9.85 -18.09 -1.80
CA LEU A 64 -10.41 -18.66 -0.58
C LEU A 64 -9.39 -19.54 0.17
N GLN A 65 -8.56 -20.32 -0.55
CA GLN A 65 -7.49 -21.13 0.07
C GLN A 65 -6.41 -20.25 0.73
N GLN A 66 -6.15 -19.06 0.19
CA GLN A 66 -5.23 -18.09 0.76
C GLN A 66 -5.85 -17.26 1.91
N GLY A 67 -7.07 -17.58 2.34
CA GLY A 67 -7.78 -16.87 3.41
C GLY A 67 -8.41 -15.55 2.98
N GLY A 68 -8.40 -15.23 1.68
CA GLY A 68 -9.10 -14.10 1.12
C GLY A 68 -10.61 -14.34 1.17
N ARG A 69 -11.38 -13.37 1.67
CA ARG A 69 -12.84 -13.40 1.62
C ARG A 69 -13.33 -12.24 0.78
N PRO A 70 -14.09 -12.47 -0.28
CA PRO A 70 -14.70 -11.39 -1.02
C PRO A 70 -15.63 -10.61 -0.08
N VAL A 71 -15.45 -9.30 -0.05
CA VAL A 71 -16.28 -8.42 0.78
C VAL A 71 -17.42 -7.88 -0.08
N PRO A 72 -18.68 -8.09 0.33
CA PRO A 72 -19.80 -7.50 -0.39
C PRO A 72 -19.76 -5.98 -0.23
N LEU A 73 -19.75 -5.27 -1.34
CA LEU A 73 -19.91 -3.82 -1.41
C LEU A 73 -21.35 -3.54 -1.82
N PHE A 74 -22.06 -2.85 -0.95
CA PHE A 74 -23.44 -2.42 -1.20
C PHE A 74 -23.39 -1.01 -1.79
N SER A 75 -23.92 -0.83 -2.97
CA SER A 75 -23.97 0.48 -3.61
C SER A 75 -25.39 0.79 -4.07
N PRO A 76 -25.79 2.06 -4.21
CA PRO A 76 -27.07 2.42 -4.76
C PRO A 76 -27.29 1.72 -6.10
N GLY A 77 -28.44 1.08 -6.27
CA GLY A 77 -28.83 0.38 -7.51
C GLY A 77 -29.10 1.36 -8.66
N GLU A 78 -29.49 0.80 -9.83
CA GLU A 78 -29.94 1.61 -10.94
C GLU A 78 -31.24 2.34 -10.58
N GLY A 79 -31.37 3.61 -10.99
CA GLY A 79 -32.54 4.42 -10.76
C GLY A 79 -32.27 5.74 -10.07
N PHE A 80 -33.30 6.24 -9.39
CA PHE A 80 -33.31 7.55 -8.74
C PHE A 80 -33.30 7.40 -7.22
N HIS A 81 -32.35 8.07 -6.56
CA HIS A 81 -32.14 8.01 -5.12
C HIS A 81 -32.09 9.41 -4.53
N VAL A 82 -32.79 9.65 -3.44
CA VAL A 82 -32.79 10.92 -2.72
C VAL A 82 -32.15 10.71 -1.35
N PHE A 83 -31.27 11.60 -0.96
CA PHE A 83 -30.56 11.51 0.31
C PHE A 83 -30.19 12.89 0.86
N TRP A 84 -29.92 12.94 2.14
CA TRP A 84 -29.38 14.11 2.82
C TRP A 84 -27.89 13.92 3.07
N LEU A 85 -27.10 14.90 2.65
CA LEU A 85 -25.66 14.93 2.89
C LEU A 85 -25.26 16.31 3.41
N ASP A 86 -24.60 16.34 4.56
CA ASP A 86 -24.13 17.56 5.23
C ASP A 86 -25.23 18.66 5.33
N GLY A 87 -26.45 18.23 5.70
CA GLY A 87 -27.60 19.12 5.88
C GLY A 87 -28.27 19.60 4.59
N ARG A 88 -27.86 19.07 3.42
CA ARG A 88 -28.44 19.42 2.12
C ARG A 88 -29.15 18.25 1.47
N LEU A 89 -30.27 18.52 0.83
CA LEU A 89 -31.00 17.56 0.03
C LEU A 89 -30.30 17.40 -1.32
N MET A 90 -29.90 16.17 -1.61
CA MET A 90 -29.30 15.77 -2.87
C MET A 90 -30.05 14.59 -3.45
N TRP A 91 -29.96 14.42 -4.74
CA TRP A 91 -30.45 13.22 -5.40
C TRP A 91 -29.45 12.74 -6.44
N MET A 92 -29.46 11.43 -6.63
CA MET A 92 -28.61 10.75 -7.57
C MET A 92 -29.45 9.97 -8.56
N LYS A 93 -29.05 10.01 -9.81
CA LYS A 93 -29.54 9.13 -10.87
C LYS A 93 -28.39 8.22 -11.31
N ARG A 94 -28.60 6.91 -11.23
CA ARG A 94 -27.66 5.91 -11.75
C ARG A 94 -28.27 5.21 -12.93
N GLU A 95 -27.54 5.17 -14.04
CA GLU A 95 -27.95 4.52 -15.29
C GLU A 95 -26.86 3.55 -15.74
N VAL A 96 -27.29 2.39 -16.21
CA VAL A 96 -26.41 1.39 -16.83
C VAL A 96 -26.74 1.36 -18.31
N GLN A 97 -25.76 1.71 -19.15
CA GLN A 97 -25.90 1.63 -20.60
C GLN A 97 -25.13 0.42 -21.11
N VAL A 98 -25.85 -0.53 -21.69
CA VAL A 98 -25.26 -1.72 -22.31
C VAL A 98 -25.14 -1.45 -23.81
N ALA A 99 -23.90 -1.22 -24.26
CA ALA A 99 -23.56 -1.07 -25.67
C ALA A 99 -22.45 -2.08 -26.00
N ALA A 100 -21.41 -1.69 -26.72
CA ALA A 100 -20.22 -2.51 -26.95
C ALA A 100 -19.43 -2.78 -25.65
N SER A 101 -19.59 -1.95 -24.64
CA SER A 101 -19.13 -2.10 -23.26
C SER A 101 -20.20 -1.63 -22.29
N VAL A 102 -20.23 -2.20 -21.09
CA VAL A 102 -21.13 -1.74 -20.03
C VAL A 102 -20.58 -0.45 -19.45
N VAL A 103 -21.29 0.66 -19.64
CA VAL A 103 -20.93 1.98 -19.09
C VAL A 103 -21.98 2.37 -18.07
N GLU A 104 -21.54 2.61 -16.86
CA GLU A 104 -22.37 3.14 -15.78
C GLU A 104 -22.19 4.66 -15.68
N LYS A 105 -23.28 5.36 -15.48
CA LYS A 105 -23.28 6.82 -15.27
C LYS A 105 -23.95 7.15 -13.96
N ILE A 106 -23.32 8.02 -13.18
CA ILE A 106 -23.87 8.59 -11.96
C ILE A 106 -24.01 10.09 -12.17
N ALA A 107 -25.21 10.62 -11.97
CA ALA A 107 -25.48 12.04 -11.96
C ALA A 107 -26.01 12.44 -10.58
N ILE A 108 -25.27 13.25 -9.85
CA ILE A 108 -25.63 13.76 -8.52
C ILE A 108 -26.05 15.22 -8.66
N SER A 109 -27.19 15.56 -8.11
CA SER A 109 -27.78 16.89 -8.25
C SER A 109 -28.18 17.45 -6.88
N THR A 110 -28.15 18.77 -6.78
CA THR A 110 -28.62 19.54 -5.62
C THR A 110 -29.34 20.78 -6.05
N PHE A 111 -30.20 21.36 -5.20
CA PHE A 111 -30.85 22.64 -5.45
C PHE A 111 -29.85 23.80 -5.36
N GLY A 112 -30.03 24.77 -6.25
CA GLY A 112 -29.24 25.99 -6.31
C GLY A 112 -28.27 26.00 -7.50
N ARG A 113 -27.56 27.12 -7.64
CA ARG A 113 -26.54 27.36 -8.70
C ARG A 113 -25.11 27.17 -8.17
N ASP A 114 -24.98 26.91 -6.90
CA ASP A 114 -23.69 26.79 -6.23
C ASP A 114 -23.11 25.40 -6.47
N GLN A 115 -21.94 25.35 -7.10
CA GLN A 115 -21.21 24.09 -7.36
C GLN A 115 -20.44 23.58 -6.15
N ARG A 116 -20.10 24.46 -5.20
CA ARG A 116 -19.29 24.14 -4.02
C ARG A 116 -19.72 22.89 -3.24
N PRO A 117 -21.03 22.59 -3.06
CA PRO A 117 -21.44 21.36 -2.38
C PRO A 117 -21.08 20.08 -3.13
N LEU A 118 -21.12 20.10 -4.47
CA LEU A 118 -20.74 18.96 -5.30
C LEU A 118 -19.22 18.84 -5.39
N GLU A 119 -18.51 19.94 -5.45
CA GLU A 119 -17.03 19.96 -5.35
C GLU A 119 -16.56 19.42 -4.01
N ALA A 120 -17.20 19.83 -2.91
CA ALA A 120 -16.90 19.29 -1.58
C ALA A 120 -17.14 17.77 -1.50
N LEU A 121 -18.21 17.26 -2.11
CA LEU A 121 -18.48 15.84 -2.22
C LEU A 121 -17.36 15.11 -2.98
N VAL A 122 -16.90 15.66 -4.10
CA VAL A 122 -15.81 15.10 -4.90
C VAL A 122 -14.51 15.07 -4.09
N HIS A 123 -14.17 16.18 -3.45
CA HIS A 123 -12.98 16.25 -2.59
C HIS A 123 -13.05 15.26 -1.44
N ALA A 124 -14.19 15.15 -0.77
CA ALA A 124 -14.39 14.19 0.31
C ALA A 124 -14.26 12.73 -0.16
N ALA A 125 -14.81 12.39 -1.33
CA ALA A 125 -14.70 11.07 -1.92
C ALA A 125 -13.24 10.73 -2.29
N MET A 126 -12.52 11.68 -2.87
CA MET A 126 -11.10 11.49 -3.19
C MET A 126 -10.25 11.34 -1.93
N THR A 127 -10.45 12.19 -0.94
CA THR A 127 -9.74 12.12 0.34
C THR A 127 -9.98 10.77 1.02
N HIS A 128 -11.23 10.32 1.09
CA HIS A 128 -11.59 9.02 1.66
C HIS A 128 -10.88 7.86 0.94
N ARG A 129 -10.82 7.90 -0.40
CA ARG A 129 -10.12 6.88 -1.18
C ARG A 129 -8.62 6.93 -0.96
N ILE A 130 -8.02 8.13 -0.98
CA ILE A 130 -6.58 8.33 -0.72
C ILE A 130 -6.21 7.83 0.68
N GLU A 131 -6.97 8.19 1.71
CA GLU A 131 -6.75 7.72 3.07
C GLU A 131 -6.86 6.20 3.18
N ARG A 132 -7.84 5.60 2.50
CA ARG A 132 -8.04 4.15 2.47
C ARG A 132 -6.88 3.43 1.78
N GLU A 133 -6.38 3.96 0.67
CA GLU A 133 -5.22 3.39 -0.04
C GLU A 133 -3.91 3.64 0.75
N LEU A 134 -3.72 4.81 1.34
CA LEU A 134 -2.56 5.11 2.17
C LEU A 134 -2.52 4.29 3.46
N ASN A 135 -3.68 3.92 4.01
CA ASN A 135 -3.78 3.06 5.18
C ASN A 135 -3.56 1.56 4.87
N ARG A 136 -3.38 1.19 3.59
CA ARG A 136 -3.05 -0.17 3.18
C ARG A 136 -1.59 -0.23 2.80
N ILE A 137 -0.83 -1.05 3.53
CA ILE A 137 0.54 -1.35 3.13
C ILE A 137 0.54 -2.38 2.00
N ALA A 138 1.38 -2.18 1.00
CA ALA A 138 1.64 -3.17 -0.02
C ALA A 138 2.92 -3.95 0.32
N ILE A 139 2.89 -5.26 0.06
CA ILE A 139 4.07 -6.11 0.15
C ILE A 139 4.55 -6.37 -1.27
N TYR A 140 5.79 -5.98 -1.53
CA TYR A 140 6.47 -6.19 -2.78
C TYR A 140 7.49 -7.30 -2.66
N VAL A 141 7.65 -8.08 -3.73
CA VAL A 141 8.68 -9.11 -3.86
C VAL A 141 9.39 -8.94 -5.21
N PRO A 142 10.61 -9.46 -5.38
CA PRO A 142 11.27 -9.46 -6.68
C PRO A 142 10.43 -10.19 -7.73
N SER A 143 10.23 -9.57 -8.88
CA SER A 143 9.57 -10.21 -10.00
C SER A 143 10.37 -11.43 -10.48
N PRO A 144 9.75 -12.56 -10.79
CA PRO A 144 10.46 -13.69 -11.36
C PRO A 144 10.93 -13.46 -12.81
N TYR A 145 10.37 -12.46 -13.50
CA TYR A 145 10.56 -12.26 -14.95
C TYR A 145 11.50 -11.11 -15.28
N ASN A 146 11.62 -10.10 -14.42
CA ASN A 146 12.43 -8.91 -14.65
C ASN A 146 13.16 -8.47 -13.36
N ASN A 147 13.93 -7.37 -13.45
CA ASN A 147 14.69 -6.82 -12.34
C ASN A 147 13.89 -5.76 -11.56
N GLU A 148 12.57 -5.94 -11.41
CA GLU A 148 11.67 -4.99 -10.77
C GLU A 148 10.94 -5.60 -9.59
N TRP A 149 10.36 -4.73 -8.77
CA TRP A 149 9.45 -5.12 -7.71
C TRP A 149 8.05 -5.39 -8.23
N THR A 150 7.48 -6.53 -7.86
CA THR A 150 6.07 -6.86 -8.14
C THR A 150 5.29 -6.85 -6.85
N ARG A 151 4.13 -6.21 -6.86
CA ARG A 151 3.22 -6.21 -5.71
C ARG A 151 2.63 -7.62 -5.54
N ALA A 152 3.04 -8.32 -4.48
CA ALA A 152 2.60 -9.67 -4.20
C ALA A 152 1.21 -9.68 -3.55
N ARG A 153 0.98 -8.80 -2.58
CA ARG A 153 -0.29 -8.71 -1.84
C ARG A 153 -0.42 -7.35 -1.17
N LEU A 154 -1.65 -7.01 -0.79
CA LEU A 154 -1.88 -5.97 0.22
C LEU A 154 -1.61 -6.59 1.60
N GLY A 155 -0.76 -5.94 2.38
CA GLY A 155 -0.48 -6.36 3.75
C GLY A 155 -1.71 -6.13 4.64
N ASN A 156 -1.96 -7.04 5.56
CA ASN A 156 -2.89 -6.76 6.64
C ASN A 156 -2.31 -5.67 7.52
N ASN A 157 -3.11 -4.67 7.87
CA ASN A 157 -2.73 -3.63 8.84
C ASN A 157 -2.53 -4.27 10.22
N ARG A 158 -1.33 -4.83 10.44
CA ARG A 158 -0.98 -5.41 11.72
C ARG A 158 -0.74 -4.28 12.72
N LYS A 159 -1.52 -4.28 13.79
CA LYS A 159 -1.33 -3.30 14.87
C LYS A 159 0.01 -3.53 15.54
N LEU A 160 0.75 -2.46 15.81
CA LEU A 160 2.06 -2.55 16.48
C LEU A 160 1.92 -3.15 17.88
N ASP A 161 0.81 -2.91 18.57
CA ASP A 161 0.51 -3.49 19.89
C ASP A 161 0.31 -5.01 19.87
N SER A 162 0.10 -5.61 18.69
CA SER A 162 0.00 -7.07 18.55
C SER A 162 1.36 -7.78 18.59
N VAL A 163 2.46 -7.02 18.56
CA VAL A 163 3.82 -7.56 18.62
C VAL A 163 4.35 -7.40 20.05
N VAL A 164 4.56 -8.54 20.71
CA VAL A 164 5.08 -8.57 22.09
C VAL A 164 6.61 -8.62 22.03
N LEU A 165 7.25 -7.60 22.60
CA LEU A 165 8.70 -7.46 22.70
C LEU A 165 9.10 -7.23 24.15
N LYS A 166 10.39 -7.28 24.46
CA LYS A 166 10.90 -6.82 25.75
C LYS A 166 10.53 -5.36 25.98
N HIS A 167 10.31 -5.02 27.23
CA HIS A 167 9.95 -3.66 27.63
C HIS A 167 10.90 -2.61 27.04
N GLY A 168 10.35 -1.56 26.44
CA GLY A 168 11.11 -0.45 25.86
C GLY A 168 11.67 -0.68 24.46
N GLN A 169 11.73 -1.92 23.97
CA GLN A 169 12.29 -2.20 22.63
C GLN A 169 11.43 -1.65 21.51
N ARG A 170 10.11 -1.80 21.62
CA ARG A 170 9.16 -1.31 20.63
C ARG A 170 9.21 0.21 20.53
N GLU A 171 9.22 0.86 21.67
CA GLU A 171 9.28 2.32 21.79
C GLU A 171 10.60 2.86 21.24
N ALA A 172 11.71 2.18 21.53
CA ALA A 172 13.03 2.58 21.07
C ALA A 172 13.16 2.53 19.54
N ILE A 173 12.74 1.43 18.90
CA ILE A 173 12.82 1.31 17.43
C ILE A 173 11.86 2.26 16.73
N LEU A 174 10.66 2.46 17.27
CA LEU A 174 9.68 3.40 16.71
C LEU A 174 10.18 4.85 16.82
N ALA A 175 10.73 5.22 17.97
CA ALA A 175 11.30 6.56 18.17
C ALA A 175 12.49 6.81 17.24
N ASP A 176 13.36 5.81 17.02
CA ASP A 176 14.49 5.93 16.11
C ASP A 176 14.04 6.09 14.66
N LEU A 177 13.09 5.27 14.18
CA LEU A 177 12.50 5.40 12.85
C LEU A 177 11.83 6.76 12.64
N THR A 178 11.02 7.21 13.60
CA THR A 178 10.33 8.50 13.51
C THR A 178 11.33 9.65 13.42
N ARG A 179 12.37 9.59 14.24
CA ARG A 179 13.46 10.57 14.22
C ARG A 179 14.21 10.56 12.89
N PHE A 180 14.49 9.37 12.34
CA PHE A 180 15.16 9.23 11.07
C PHE A 180 14.36 9.89 9.94
N PHE A 181 13.06 9.61 9.83
CA PHE A 181 12.22 10.23 8.80
C PHE A 181 12.09 11.75 8.94
N ALA A 182 12.14 12.27 10.15
CA ALA A 182 12.12 13.70 10.43
C ALA A 182 13.48 14.41 10.24
N SER A 183 14.56 13.65 9.99
CA SER A 183 15.94 14.20 9.99
C SER A 183 16.53 14.43 8.59
N ARG A 184 15.73 14.42 7.54
CA ARG A 184 16.20 14.55 6.14
C ARG A 184 17.13 15.75 5.95
N GLU A 185 16.70 16.94 6.33
CA GLU A 185 17.46 18.18 6.18
C GLU A 185 18.82 18.13 6.90
N ARG A 186 18.87 17.43 8.05
CA ARG A 186 20.11 17.25 8.79
C ARG A 186 21.12 16.38 8.04
N TYR A 187 20.67 15.29 7.41
CA TYR A 187 21.51 14.43 6.59
C TYR A 187 22.05 15.19 5.37
N GLU A 188 21.17 15.93 4.70
CA GLU A 188 21.53 16.79 3.55
C GLU A 188 22.55 17.86 3.96
N ALA A 189 22.34 18.54 5.10
CA ALA A 189 23.27 19.56 5.61
C ALA A 189 24.64 18.99 5.99
N LEU A 190 24.72 17.73 6.41
CA LEU A 190 25.96 17.04 6.74
C LEU A 190 26.63 16.37 5.53
N GLY A 191 26.00 16.35 4.36
CA GLY A 191 26.50 15.68 3.17
C GLY A 191 26.64 14.17 3.33
N ILE A 192 25.85 13.53 4.22
CA ILE A 192 25.86 12.09 4.45
C ILE A 192 24.60 11.45 3.86
N PRO A 193 24.70 10.21 3.33
CA PRO A 193 23.55 9.51 2.75
C PRO A 193 22.41 9.37 3.77
N TRP A 194 21.20 9.78 3.41
CA TRP A 194 20.02 9.65 4.25
C TRP A 194 19.47 8.23 4.17
N ARG A 195 20.05 7.36 4.98
CA ARG A 195 19.69 5.95 5.07
C ARG A 195 19.81 5.43 6.50
N ARG A 196 19.09 4.37 6.83
CA ARG A 196 19.10 3.75 8.16
C ARG A 196 18.97 2.23 8.05
N GLY A 197 19.90 1.51 8.69
CA GLY A 197 19.92 0.05 8.73
C GLY A 197 19.61 -0.51 10.11
N TYR A 198 18.80 -1.56 10.15
CA TYR A 198 18.38 -2.26 11.35
C TYR A 198 18.73 -3.75 11.22
N LEU A 199 19.28 -4.34 12.27
CA LEU A 199 19.47 -5.78 12.39
C LEU A 199 18.56 -6.32 13.49
N LEU A 200 17.62 -7.19 13.12
CA LEU A 200 16.76 -7.91 14.03
C LEU A 200 17.26 -9.36 14.14
N TYR A 201 17.64 -9.78 15.34
CA TYR A 201 18.18 -11.12 15.57
C TYR A 201 17.48 -11.86 16.71
N GLY A 202 17.47 -13.16 16.63
CA GLY A 202 16.87 -14.02 17.66
C GLY A 202 16.35 -15.33 17.08
N PRO A 203 15.88 -16.26 17.92
CA PRO A 203 15.39 -17.56 17.48
C PRO A 203 14.30 -17.47 16.41
N PRO A 204 14.11 -18.50 15.58
CA PRO A 204 13.00 -18.55 14.64
C PRO A 204 11.66 -18.45 15.38
N GLY A 205 10.66 -17.85 14.72
CA GLY A 205 9.32 -17.70 15.31
C GLY A 205 9.15 -16.56 16.33
N THR A 206 10.19 -15.79 16.67
CA THR A 206 10.11 -14.68 17.63
C THR A 206 9.44 -13.40 17.08
N GLY A 207 9.02 -13.39 15.82
CA GLY A 207 8.24 -12.31 15.26
C GLY A 207 9.02 -11.19 14.58
N LYS A 208 10.28 -11.41 14.17
CA LYS A 208 11.13 -10.41 13.48
C LYS A 208 10.45 -9.78 12.26
N THR A 209 10.04 -10.59 11.28
CA THR A 209 9.28 -10.14 10.10
C THR A 209 7.96 -9.47 10.49
N SER A 210 7.30 -10.00 11.51
CA SER A 210 6.05 -9.44 12.04
C SER A 210 6.22 -8.04 12.62
N LEU A 211 7.35 -7.78 13.29
CA LEU A 211 7.68 -6.47 13.81
C LEU A 211 7.87 -5.46 12.66
N VAL A 212 8.65 -5.82 11.64
CA VAL A 212 8.85 -4.95 10.47
C VAL A 212 7.53 -4.60 9.80
N THR A 213 6.67 -5.60 9.58
CA THR A 213 5.35 -5.40 8.99
C THR A 213 4.47 -4.50 9.86
N ALA A 214 4.51 -4.65 11.19
CA ALA A 214 3.74 -3.82 12.11
C ALA A 214 4.27 -2.37 12.18
N LEU A 215 5.59 -2.18 12.18
CA LEU A 215 6.22 -0.85 12.10
C LEU A 215 5.88 -0.15 10.77
N ALA A 216 6.00 -0.87 9.66
CA ALA A 216 5.63 -0.37 8.35
C ALA A 216 4.15 0.02 8.29
N SER A 217 3.26 -0.82 8.85
CA SER A 217 1.83 -0.52 8.95
C SER A 217 1.56 0.74 9.79
N HIS A 218 2.23 0.87 10.93
CA HIS A 218 2.08 2.02 11.82
C HIS A 218 2.52 3.34 11.16
N LEU A 219 3.58 3.29 10.35
CA LEU A 219 4.15 4.45 9.64
C LEU A 219 3.59 4.63 8.22
N SER A 220 2.60 3.81 7.81
CA SER A 220 2.01 3.80 6.46
C SER A 220 3.08 3.65 5.36
N LEU A 221 4.02 2.72 5.57
CA LEU A 221 5.09 2.38 4.63
C LEU A 221 4.81 1.01 3.99
N ASN A 222 5.18 0.85 2.73
CA ASN A 222 5.18 -0.44 2.07
C ASN A 222 6.37 -1.31 2.55
N VAL A 223 6.31 -2.60 2.29
CA VAL A 223 7.40 -3.54 2.63
C VAL A 223 7.89 -4.23 1.36
N CYS A 224 9.17 -4.04 1.04
CA CYS A 224 9.85 -4.74 -0.05
C CYS A 224 10.63 -5.91 0.54
N VAL A 225 10.15 -7.14 0.34
CA VAL A 225 10.75 -8.35 0.92
C VAL A 225 11.72 -8.97 -0.07
N LEU A 226 12.96 -9.18 0.37
CA LEU A 226 14.04 -9.77 -0.42
C LEU A 226 14.66 -10.94 0.33
N SER A 227 14.76 -12.09 -0.31
CA SER A 227 15.55 -13.24 0.16
C SER A 227 16.77 -13.40 -0.71
N LEU A 228 17.97 -13.33 -0.12
CA LEU A 228 19.25 -13.49 -0.82
C LEU A 228 19.50 -14.94 -1.28
N SER A 229 18.86 -15.90 -0.64
CA SER A 229 18.95 -17.32 -0.99
C SER A 229 18.04 -17.71 -2.17
N SER A 230 17.25 -16.78 -2.69
CA SER A 230 16.38 -17.05 -3.84
C SER A 230 17.20 -17.28 -5.11
N PRO A 231 16.95 -18.36 -5.88
CA PRO A 231 17.70 -18.65 -7.11
C PRO A 231 17.49 -17.62 -8.22
N ASN A 232 16.47 -16.80 -8.11
CA ASN A 232 16.14 -15.76 -9.08
C ASN A 232 16.77 -14.39 -8.76
N VAL A 233 17.58 -14.29 -7.72
CA VAL A 233 18.24 -13.07 -7.29
C VAL A 233 19.74 -13.17 -7.63
N THR A 234 20.23 -12.21 -8.41
CA THR A 234 21.63 -12.07 -8.82
C THR A 234 22.19 -10.73 -8.33
N ASP A 235 23.50 -10.54 -8.39
CA ASP A 235 24.15 -9.27 -8.01
C ASP A 235 23.58 -8.07 -8.78
N GLU A 236 23.37 -8.22 -10.08
CA GLU A 236 22.76 -7.19 -10.92
C GLU A 236 21.32 -6.89 -10.46
N LYS A 237 20.57 -7.95 -10.20
CA LYS A 237 19.17 -7.82 -9.79
C LYS A 237 19.02 -7.12 -8.44
N ILE A 238 19.90 -7.41 -7.48
CA ILE A 238 19.88 -6.71 -6.19
C ILE A 238 20.15 -5.22 -6.39
N GLY A 239 21.15 -4.86 -7.17
CA GLY A 239 21.45 -3.46 -7.47
C GLY A 239 20.25 -2.73 -8.06
N ASN A 240 19.60 -3.32 -9.06
CA ASN A 240 18.42 -2.74 -9.71
C ASN A 240 17.20 -2.65 -8.75
N LEU A 241 16.95 -3.69 -7.93
CA LEU A 241 15.88 -3.70 -6.95
C LEU A 241 16.07 -2.59 -5.91
N LEU A 242 17.29 -2.44 -5.37
CA LEU A 242 17.57 -1.39 -4.38
C LEU A 242 17.50 0.01 -5.00
N ALA A 243 17.81 0.15 -6.29
CA ALA A 243 17.67 1.41 -7.02
C ALA A 243 16.21 1.76 -7.39
N SER A 244 15.31 0.77 -7.43
CA SER A 244 13.91 0.94 -7.88
C SER A 244 12.89 0.68 -6.78
N VAL A 245 13.25 0.91 -5.53
CA VAL A 245 12.34 0.72 -4.38
C VAL A 245 11.12 1.64 -4.51
N PRO A 246 9.90 1.11 -4.47
CA PRO A 246 8.70 1.93 -4.51
C PRO A 246 8.70 3.00 -3.40
N GLY A 247 8.20 4.18 -3.71
CA GLY A 247 8.14 5.28 -2.73
C GLY A 247 7.44 4.87 -1.43
N ARG A 248 7.86 5.45 -0.31
CA ARG A 248 7.34 5.16 1.04
C ARG A 248 7.42 3.67 1.38
N SER A 249 8.59 3.07 1.20
CA SER A 249 8.81 1.65 1.49
C SER A 249 9.98 1.44 2.44
N VAL A 250 9.91 0.34 3.20
CA VAL A 250 11.05 -0.25 3.90
C VAL A 250 11.48 -1.51 3.17
N ILE A 251 12.77 -1.78 3.17
CA ILE A 251 13.35 -2.99 2.59
C ILE A 251 13.56 -3.99 3.72
N LEU A 252 13.04 -5.19 3.56
CA LEU A 252 13.22 -6.30 4.48
C LEU A 252 14.02 -7.39 3.79
N ILE A 253 15.26 -7.60 4.23
CA ILE A 253 16.11 -8.71 3.78
C ILE A 253 16.04 -9.81 4.83
N GLU A 254 15.37 -10.92 4.45
CA GLU A 254 15.11 -12.03 5.36
C GLU A 254 16.23 -13.05 5.38
N ASP A 255 16.43 -13.63 6.58
CA ASP A 255 17.31 -14.79 6.85
C ASP A 255 18.69 -14.66 6.22
N VAL A 256 19.35 -13.51 6.50
CA VAL A 256 20.70 -13.24 5.94
C VAL A 256 21.74 -14.28 6.37
N ASP A 257 21.55 -14.96 7.49
CA ASP A 257 22.41 -16.07 7.94
C ASP A 257 22.41 -17.23 6.94
N ALA A 258 21.29 -17.54 6.29
CA ALA A 258 21.24 -18.58 5.26
C ALA A 258 22.18 -18.25 4.08
N PHE A 259 22.24 -17.00 3.66
CA PHE A 259 23.17 -16.52 2.64
C PHE A 259 24.65 -16.69 3.07
N PHE A 260 24.98 -16.33 4.32
CA PHE A 260 26.35 -16.48 4.85
C PHE A 260 26.74 -17.95 5.04
N GLN A 261 25.81 -18.83 5.46
CA GLN A 261 26.05 -20.27 5.59
C GLN A 261 26.33 -20.96 4.24
N GLN A 262 25.57 -20.62 3.22
CA GLN A 262 25.72 -21.21 1.89
C GLN A 262 27.07 -20.85 1.26
N ARG A 263 27.61 -19.69 1.57
CA ARG A 263 28.95 -19.28 1.16
C ARG A 263 30.04 -20.19 1.69
N VAL A 264 29.91 -20.69 2.92
CA VAL A 264 30.89 -21.59 3.54
C VAL A 264 30.90 -22.98 2.87
N LYS A 265 29.77 -23.40 2.29
CA LYS A 265 29.60 -24.73 1.70
C LYS A 265 30.00 -24.83 0.22
N ALA A 266 30.45 -23.76 -0.42
CA ALA A 266 31.05 -23.69 -1.77
C ALA A 266 30.29 -24.37 -2.95
N ASP A 267 29.11 -24.95 -2.74
CA ASP A 267 28.40 -25.76 -3.74
C ASP A 267 26.87 -25.51 -3.69
N THR A 268 26.47 -24.28 -3.90
CA THR A 268 25.04 -24.02 -3.91
C THR A 268 24.71 -22.94 -4.88
N GLY A 269 23.75 -23.14 -5.74
CA GLY A 269 23.27 -22.25 -6.78
C GLY A 269 22.89 -20.82 -6.35
N VAL A 270 23.53 -20.28 -5.31
CA VAL A 270 23.42 -18.88 -4.89
C VAL A 270 24.12 -18.00 -5.92
N ARG A 271 23.35 -17.14 -6.55
CA ARG A 271 23.80 -16.25 -7.61
C ARG A 271 24.21 -14.87 -7.11
N VAL A 272 24.15 -14.65 -5.80
CA VAL A 272 24.53 -13.41 -5.14
C VAL A 272 25.93 -13.59 -4.54
N SER A 273 26.86 -12.75 -4.96
CA SER A 273 28.18 -12.70 -4.36
C SER A 273 28.16 -11.85 -3.06
N TYR A 274 29.11 -12.11 -2.18
CA TYR A 274 29.27 -11.27 -0.99
C TYR A 274 29.57 -9.80 -1.34
N SER A 275 30.47 -9.61 -2.31
CA SER A 275 30.79 -8.27 -2.82
C SER A 275 29.58 -7.60 -3.44
N GLY A 276 28.76 -8.32 -4.21
CA GLY A 276 27.51 -7.83 -4.76
C GLY A 276 26.53 -7.37 -3.67
N PHE A 277 26.34 -8.18 -2.64
CA PHE A 277 25.50 -7.83 -1.50
C PHE A 277 26.02 -6.60 -0.74
N ILE A 278 27.32 -6.56 -0.41
CA ILE A 278 27.93 -5.43 0.29
C ILE A 278 27.85 -4.16 -0.56
N ASN A 279 28.19 -4.24 -1.84
CA ASN A 279 28.08 -3.12 -2.76
C ASN A 279 26.65 -2.62 -2.92
N ALA A 280 25.67 -3.52 -2.90
CA ALA A 280 24.28 -3.16 -2.96
C ALA A 280 23.81 -2.42 -1.68
N LEU A 281 24.30 -2.84 -0.51
CA LEU A 281 24.03 -2.14 0.75
C LEU A 281 24.72 -0.77 0.82
N ASP A 282 25.96 -0.67 0.33
CA ASP A 282 26.71 0.60 0.34
C ASP A 282 26.28 1.53 -0.78
N GLY A 283 25.70 0.95 -1.79
CA GLY A 283 25.71 1.41 -3.15
C GLY A 283 25.20 2.81 -3.42
N VAL A 284 25.80 3.38 -4.44
CA VAL A 284 25.30 4.51 -5.21
C VAL A 284 23.83 4.33 -5.65
N ALA A 285 23.35 3.06 -5.67
CA ALA A 285 21.99 2.69 -5.98
C ALA A 285 21.00 2.78 -4.79
N ALA A 286 21.48 3.03 -3.56
CA ALA A 286 20.58 3.14 -2.41
C ALA A 286 19.79 4.46 -2.49
N HIS A 287 18.49 4.36 -2.63
CA HIS A 287 17.59 5.52 -2.56
C HIS A 287 17.78 6.28 -1.25
N GLU A 288 17.90 7.59 -1.35
CA GLU A 288 17.82 8.46 -0.19
C GLU A 288 16.49 8.26 0.55
N GLY A 289 16.55 8.26 1.88
CA GLY A 289 15.40 7.94 2.72
C GLY A 289 15.11 6.45 2.86
N SER A 290 16.03 5.59 2.40
CA SER A 290 15.85 4.15 2.50
C SER A 290 16.05 3.64 3.92
N VAL A 291 15.14 2.76 4.34
CA VAL A 291 15.24 2.00 5.59
C VAL A 291 15.38 0.52 5.25
N VAL A 292 16.44 -0.09 5.73
CA VAL A 292 16.75 -1.50 5.49
C VAL A 292 16.69 -2.27 6.81
N PHE A 293 15.88 -3.32 6.83
CA PHE A 293 15.83 -4.30 7.91
C PHE A 293 16.51 -5.59 7.45
N LEU A 294 17.48 -6.06 8.21
CA LEU A 294 18.09 -7.36 8.07
C LEU A 294 17.53 -8.25 9.18
N THR A 295 17.12 -9.49 8.86
CA THR A 295 16.73 -10.47 9.86
C THR A 295 17.66 -11.66 9.85
N THR A 296 17.97 -12.18 11.04
CA THR A 296 18.80 -13.39 11.20
C THR A 296 18.37 -14.21 12.40
N ASN A 297 18.53 -15.52 12.30
CA ASN A 297 18.40 -16.43 13.42
C ASN A 297 19.76 -16.69 14.09
N HIS A 298 20.87 -16.43 13.37
CA HIS A 298 22.23 -16.74 13.79
C HIS A 298 23.16 -15.53 13.64
N PRO A 299 23.09 -14.54 14.55
CA PRO A 299 23.88 -13.29 14.42
C PRO A 299 25.38 -13.53 14.38
N GLN A 300 25.86 -14.64 14.98
CA GLN A 300 27.27 -15.03 14.99
C GLN A 300 27.82 -15.44 13.61
N LEU A 301 26.95 -15.68 12.62
CA LEU A 301 27.34 -16.07 11.26
C LEU A 301 27.47 -14.87 10.33
N ILE A 302 26.98 -13.71 10.75
CA ILE A 302 27.04 -12.51 9.92
C ILE A 302 28.43 -11.90 10.01
N ASP A 303 29.01 -11.62 8.84
CA ASP A 303 30.30 -10.94 8.73
C ASP A 303 30.22 -9.52 9.31
N GLU A 304 31.23 -9.13 10.10
CA GLU A 304 31.31 -7.80 10.72
C GLU A 304 31.22 -6.67 9.68
N ALA A 305 31.72 -6.89 8.47
CA ALA A 305 31.64 -5.91 7.42
C ALA A 305 30.19 -5.60 6.99
N ALA A 306 29.30 -6.61 7.03
CA ALA A 306 27.88 -6.41 6.70
C ALA A 306 27.11 -5.60 7.76
N ILE A 307 27.62 -5.58 9.00
CA ILE A 307 26.96 -4.94 10.14
C ILE A 307 27.70 -3.69 10.66
N ARG A 308 28.60 -3.12 9.85
CA ARG A 308 29.27 -1.86 10.19
C ARG A 308 28.29 -0.69 10.25
N SER A 309 28.66 0.32 11.04
CA SER A 309 27.95 1.61 11.08
C SER A 309 27.80 2.19 9.67
N GLY A 310 26.64 2.74 9.35
CA GLY A 310 26.26 3.16 8.02
C GLY A 310 25.60 2.08 7.15
N ARG A 311 25.69 0.79 7.53
CA ARG A 311 24.90 -0.33 6.97
C ARG A 311 23.88 -0.84 7.98
N VAL A 312 24.30 -0.99 9.23
CA VAL A 312 23.47 -1.37 10.37
C VAL A 312 23.76 -0.41 11.53
N ASP A 313 22.83 0.44 11.82
CA ASP A 313 22.95 1.48 12.84
C ASP A 313 22.24 1.10 14.14
N PHE A 314 21.26 0.19 14.05
CA PHE A 314 20.46 -0.25 15.18
C PHE A 314 20.39 -1.79 15.19
N ARG A 315 20.60 -2.38 16.38
CA ARG A 315 20.60 -3.84 16.57
C ARG A 315 19.66 -4.22 17.70
N MET A 316 18.80 -5.19 17.46
CA MET A 316 17.83 -5.65 18.44
C MET A 316 17.54 -7.14 18.32
#